data_5f163064cfe8555c34bd65d4ca887ca6
#
_entry.id   5f163064cfe8555c34bd65d4ca887ca6
#
_cell.length_a   1.000
_cell.length_b   1.000
_cell.length_c   1.000
_cell.angle_alpha   90.00
_cell.angle_beta   90.00
_cell.angle_gamma   90.00
#
_symmetry.space_group_name_H-M   'P 1'
#
loop_
_entity.id
_entity.type
_entity.pdbx_description
1 polymer ?
#
loop_
_entity_poly.entity_id
_entity_poly.type
_entity_poly.pdbx_seq_one_letter_code
_entity_poly.pdbx_strand_id
1 'polypeptide(L)'
;MSRSEQSINAFVRPKKKVIFLPLPLSPYTGLYIAMDMSSGMIVESELVHVSQADNSSSMEKRGLRTVLERLQDAAITVSRLATDGNIQVTAMMKKEWPHIDHQFDVWHFAKIITKSSTKCARKSPTKILECGFRACPIIFGGVRRHVAKMLHC
;
A
#
# COMPACT_ATOMS: atom_id res chain seq x y z
N MET A 1 1.84 6.92 55.72
CA MET A 1 0.74 6.62 54.77
C MET A 1 1.29 6.88 53.37
N SER A 2 1.78 5.86 52.72
CA SER A 2 2.38 5.94 51.39
C SER A 2 1.29 5.65 50.37
N ARG A 3 1.02 6.64 49.55
CA ARG A 3 0.09 6.56 48.43
C ARG A 3 0.81 5.82 47.31
N SER A 4 0.44 4.58 47.09
CA SER A 4 0.92 3.76 46.01
C SER A 4 0.60 4.43 44.69
N GLU A 5 1.64 4.91 44.02
CA GLU A 5 1.58 5.32 42.60
C GLU A 5 1.25 4.09 41.76
N GLN A 6 -0.01 3.98 41.38
CA GLN A 6 -0.41 3.07 40.34
C GLN A 6 0.20 3.60 39.03
N SER A 7 1.32 3.00 38.62
CA SER A 7 1.84 3.10 37.26
C SER A 7 0.74 2.69 36.32
N ILE A 8 0.10 3.66 35.68
CA ILE A 8 -0.75 3.47 34.54
C ILE A 8 0.20 2.99 33.42
N ASN A 9 0.31 1.68 33.26
CA ASN A 9 0.96 1.07 32.12
C ASN A 9 0.31 1.68 30.88
N ALA A 10 0.97 2.64 30.25
CA ALA A 10 0.58 3.16 28.97
C ALA A 10 0.52 1.98 28.01
N PHE A 11 -0.68 1.56 27.65
CA PHE A 11 -0.92 0.46 26.71
C PHE A 11 -0.24 0.84 25.37
N VAL A 12 0.96 0.28 25.17
CA VAL A 12 1.72 0.49 23.94
C VAL A 12 0.95 -0.17 22.82
N ARG A 13 0.28 0.64 22.01
CA ARG A 13 -0.44 0.16 20.84
C ARG A 13 0.53 -0.52 19.87
N PRO A 14 0.25 -1.75 19.43
CA PRO A 14 1.13 -2.45 18.52
C PRO A 14 1.24 -1.69 17.19
N LYS A 15 2.47 -1.38 16.79
CA LYS A 15 2.74 -0.74 15.50
C LYS A 15 2.91 -1.81 14.44
N LYS A 16 2.07 -1.79 13.42
CA LYS A 16 2.05 -2.75 12.32
C LYS A 16 2.60 -2.15 11.02
N LYS A 17 3.32 -2.97 10.26
CA LYS A 17 3.65 -2.70 8.85
C LYS A 17 2.67 -3.53 8.02
N VAL A 18 1.86 -2.89 7.21
CA VAL A 18 0.75 -3.53 6.51
C VAL A 18 0.94 -3.43 5.00
N ILE A 19 0.68 -4.51 4.29
CA ILE A 19 0.48 -4.50 2.85
C ILE A 19 -1.01 -4.61 2.54
N PHE A 20 -1.48 -3.78 1.64
CA PHE A 20 -2.87 -3.77 1.18
C PHE A 20 -2.97 -4.42 -0.19
N LEU A 21 -3.77 -5.48 -0.27
CA LEU A 21 -3.92 -6.34 -1.43
C LEU A 21 -5.35 -6.24 -1.98
N PRO A 22 -5.56 -5.56 -3.11
CA PRO A 22 -6.83 -5.59 -3.81
C PRO A 22 -6.97 -6.90 -4.59
N LEU A 23 -8.01 -7.67 -4.29
CA LEU A 23 -8.35 -8.92 -4.96
C LEU A 23 -9.69 -8.76 -5.69
N PRO A 24 -9.70 -8.57 -7.01
CA PRO A 24 -10.94 -8.52 -7.78
C PRO A 24 -11.56 -9.93 -7.82
N LEU A 25 -12.71 -10.11 -7.16
CA LEU A 25 -13.46 -11.37 -7.17
C LEU A 25 -14.37 -11.48 -8.38
N SER A 26 -14.91 -10.34 -8.82
CA SER A 26 -15.77 -10.22 -9.99
C SER A 26 -15.71 -8.80 -10.56
N PRO A 27 -16.32 -8.51 -11.72
CA PRO A 27 -16.45 -7.13 -12.22
C PRO A 27 -17.19 -6.19 -11.26
N TYR A 28 -17.98 -6.77 -10.35
CA TYR A 28 -18.86 -6.02 -9.44
C TYR A 28 -18.41 -6.05 -7.98
N THR A 29 -17.44 -6.90 -7.63
CA THR A 29 -17.05 -7.13 -6.22
C THR A 29 -15.55 -7.25 -6.07
N GLY A 30 -14.98 -6.49 -5.16
CA GLY A 30 -13.57 -6.55 -4.77
C GLY A 30 -13.41 -6.92 -3.29
N LEU A 31 -12.51 -7.83 -3.00
CA LEU A 31 -12.05 -8.14 -1.64
C LEU A 31 -10.74 -7.38 -1.41
N TYR A 32 -10.68 -6.63 -0.33
CA TYR A 32 -9.54 -5.82 0.06
C TYR A 32 -8.97 -6.34 1.36
N ILE A 33 -7.73 -6.79 1.32
CA ILE A 33 -7.07 -7.47 2.45
C ILE A 33 -5.93 -6.61 2.97
N ALA A 34 -5.87 -6.43 4.29
CA ALA A 34 -4.70 -5.90 4.98
C ALA A 34 -3.95 -7.05 5.65
N MET A 35 -2.68 -7.23 5.29
CA MET A 35 -1.81 -8.27 5.84
C MET A 35 -0.63 -7.63 6.56
N ASP A 36 -0.34 -8.10 7.76
CA ASP A 36 0.86 -7.69 8.51
C ASP A 36 2.11 -8.27 7.85
N MET A 37 3.01 -7.40 7.43
CA MET A 37 4.25 -7.79 6.75
C MET A 37 5.22 -8.58 7.63
N SER A 38 5.08 -8.49 8.96
CA SER A 38 5.97 -9.15 9.91
C SER A 38 5.57 -10.61 10.15
N SER A 39 4.27 -10.86 10.28
CA SER A 39 3.74 -12.20 10.57
C SER A 39 3.17 -12.91 9.34
N GLY A 40 2.91 -12.19 8.24
CA GLY A 40 2.20 -12.71 7.07
C GLY A 40 0.72 -13.01 7.32
N MET A 41 0.17 -12.58 8.45
CA MET A 41 -1.24 -12.83 8.79
C MET A 41 -2.14 -11.71 8.29
N ILE A 42 -3.35 -12.09 7.88
CA ILE A 42 -4.42 -11.14 7.58
C ILE A 42 -4.85 -10.50 8.90
N VAL A 43 -4.81 -9.18 8.96
CA VAL A 43 -5.20 -8.41 10.14
C VAL A 43 -6.58 -7.79 9.99
N GLU A 44 -7.02 -7.54 8.76
CA GLU A 44 -8.36 -7.02 8.46
C GLU A 44 -8.69 -7.28 6.98
N SER A 45 -9.99 -7.32 6.65
CA SER A 45 -10.46 -7.41 5.26
C SER A 45 -11.81 -6.73 5.07
N GLU A 46 -12.06 -6.24 3.86
CA GLU A 46 -13.33 -5.62 3.47
C GLU A 46 -13.78 -6.10 2.10
N LEU A 47 -15.05 -6.43 1.98
CA LEU A 47 -15.72 -6.77 0.73
C LEU A 47 -16.50 -5.55 0.24
N VAL A 48 -16.12 -5.00 -0.91
CA VAL A 48 -16.80 -3.84 -1.51
C VAL A 48 -17.51 -4.25 -2.79
N HIS A 49 -18.78 -3.90 -2.91
CA HIS A 49 -19.56 -4.06 -4.13
C HIS A 49 -19.56 -2.76 -4.94
N VAL A 50 -19.66 -2.86 -6.28
CA VAL A 50 -19.62 -1.71 -7.19
C VAL A 50 -20.72 -0.68 -6.90
N SER A 51 -21.88 -1.10 -6.41
CA SER A 51 -22.97 -0.18 -5.99
C SER A 51 -22.58 0.77 -4.85
N GLN A 52 -21.49 0.50 -4.16
CA GLN A 52 -20.96 1.31 -3.07
C GLN A 52 -19.88 2.30 -3.53
N ALA A 53 -19.53 2.29 -4.82
CA ALA A 53 -18.47 3.11 -5.38
C ALA A 53 -18.74 3.40 -6.87
N ASP A 54 -18.22 4.52 -7.38
CA ASP A 54 -18.47 4.96 -8.76
C ASP A 54 -17.67 4.16 -9.80
N ASN A 55 -16.54 3.59 -9.40
CA ASN A 55 -15.64 2.81 -10.26
C ASN A 55 -14.68 1.94 -9.44
N SER A 56 -13.91 1.08 -10.10
CA SER A 56 -12.97 0.17 -9.43
C SER A 56 -11.90 0.88 -8.59
N SER A 57 -11.41 2.03 -9.02
CA SER A 57 -10.46 2.84 -8.25
C SER A 57 -11.09 3.42 -6.98
N SER A 58 -12.37 3.80 -7.04
CA SER A 58 -13.15 4.26 -5.89
C SER A 58 -13.49 3.12 -4.93
N MET A 59 -13.70 1.90 -5.46
CA MET A 59 -13.88 0.69 -4.63
C MET A 59 -12.64 0.43 -3.78
N GLU A 60 -11.45 0.47 -4.38
CA GLU A 60 -10.18 0.27 -3.68
C GLU A 60 -9.96 1.33 -2.59
N LYS A 61 -10.17 2.60 -2.94
CA LYS A 61 -10.09 3.71 -1.99
C LYS A 61 -11.05 3.51 -0.80
N ARG A 62 -12.31 3.08 -1.08
CA ARG A 62 -13.30 2.80 -0.04
C ARG A 62 -12.88 1.62 0.84
N GLY A 63 -12.47 0.52 0.22
CA GLY A 63 -12.02 -0.68 0.94
C GLY A 63 -10.86 -0.38 1.88
N LEU A 64 -9.85 0.35 1.39
CA LEU A 64 -8.72 0.76 2.23
C LEU A 64 -9.14 1.66 3.38
N ARG A 65 -10.02 2.64 3.13
CA ARG A 65 -10.52 3.52 4.18
C ARG A 65 -11.18 2.73 5.30
N THR A 66 -12.13 1.86 4.97
CA THR A 66 -12.84 1.02 5.94
C THR A 66 -11.88 0.14 6.74
N VAL A 67 -10.91 -0.46 6.06
CA VAL A 67 -9.89 -1.30 6.71
C VAL A 67 -9.05 -0.48 7.71
N LEU A 68 -8.58 0.71 7.33
CA LEU A 68 -7.78 1.56 8.22
C LEU A 68 -8.59 2.07 9.43
N GLU A 69 -9.84 2.44 9.21
CA GLU A 69 -10.76 2.84 10.30
C GLU A 69 -10.95 1.70 11.30
N ARG A 70 -11.25 0.49 10.84
CA ARG A 70 -11.39 -0.68 11.72
C ARG A 70 -10.11 -1.04 12.47
N LEU A 71 -8.95 -0.95 11.84
CA LEU A 71 -7.67 -1.15 12.52
C LEU A 71 -7.44 -0.10 13.61
N GLN A 72 -7.80 1.14 13.34
CA GLN A 72 -7.73 2.22 14.32
C GLN A 72 -8.68 1.99 15.50
N ASP A 73 -9.92 1.55 15.24
CA ASP A 73 -10.92 1.20 16.26
C ASP A 73 -10.45 0.01 17.12
N ALA A 74 -9.77 -0.95 16.50
CA ALA A 74 -9.12 -2.07 17.20
C ALA A 74 -7.84 -1.68 17.96
N ALA A 75 -7.52 -0.38 18.07
CA ALA A 75 -6.32 0.15 18.69
C ALA A 75 -5.00 -0.33 18.06
N ILE A 76 -5.03 -0.78 16.79
CA ILE A 76 -3.85 -1.16 16.02
C ILE A 76 -3.33 0.07 15.29
N THR A 77 -2.09 0.46 15.54
CA THR A 77 -1.45 1.59 14.87
C THR A 77 -0.71 1.09 13.64
N VAL A 78 -1.14 1.54 12.44
CA VAL A 78 -0.41 1.28 11.20
C VAL A 78 0.71 2.31 11.08
N SER A 79 1.97 1.86 11.11
CA SER A 79 3.14 2.74 10.95
C SER A 79 3.57 2.87 9.49
N ARG A 80 3.39 1.81 8.71
CA ARG A 80 3.73 1.75 7.28
C ARG A 80 2.66 1.00 6.52
N LEU A 81 2.29 1.51 5.35
CA LEU A 81 1.32 0.90 4.45
C LEU A 81 1.92 0.81 3.04
N ALA A 82 1.92 -0.39 2.46
CA ALA A 82 2.27 -0.60 1.06
C ALA A 82 1.00 -0.85 0.23
N THR A 83 0.87 -0.17 -0.92
CA THR A 83 -0.24 -0.33 -1.88
C THR A 83 0.28 -0.43 -3.31
N ASP A 84 -0.58 -0.79 -4.26
CA ASP A 84 -0.23 -0.97 -5.66
C ASP A 84 -0.07 0.33 -6.49
N GLY A 85 -0.23 1.50 -5.88
CA GLY A 85 0.02 2.80 -6.53
C GLY A 85 -1.19 3.44 -7.18
N ASN A 86 -2.40 3.10 -6.77
CA ASN A 86 -3.61 3.80 -7.17
C ASN A 86 -3.55 5.29 -6.77
N ILE A 87 -3.79 6.18 -7.75
CA ILE A 87 -3.69 7.63 -7.56
C ILE A 87 -4.70 8.14 -6.53
N GLN A 88 -5.93 7.60 -6.52
CA GLN A 88 -6.97 7.99 -5.56
C GLN A 88 -6.61 7.56 -4.13
N VAL A 89 -6.00 6.38 -3.97
CA VAL A 89 -5.48 5.88 -2.69
C VAL A 89 -4.35 6.78 -2.21
N THR A 90 -3.40 7.10 -3.10
CA THR A 90 -2.27 7.99 -2.77
C THR A 90 -2.73 9.37 -2.31
N ALA A 91 -3.73 9.96 -2.99
CA ALA A 91 -4.28 11.26 -2.61
C ALA A 91 -4.99 11.21 -1.26
N MET A 92 -5.75 10.14 -1.01
CA MET A 92 -6.44 9.90 0.26
C MET A 92 -5.44 9.75 1.42
N MET A 93 -4.39 8.93 1.25
CA MET A 93 -3.37 8.73 2.28
C MET A 93 -2.68 10.02 2.70
N LYS A 94 -2.31 10.85 1.73
CA LYS A 94 -1.69 12.16 2.00
C LYS A 94 -2.61 13.10 2.77
N LYS A 95 -3.92 13.04 2.52
CA LYS A 95 -4.90 13.97 3.10
C LYS A 95 -5.41 13.48 4.46
N GLU A 96 -5.74 12.21 4.58
CA GLU A 96 -6.49 11.65 5.71
C GLU A 96 -5.56 10.94 6.72
N TRP A 97 -4.46 10.33 6.25
CA TRP A 97 -3.48 9.60 7.09
C TRP A 97 -2.03 10.01 6.86
N PRO A 98 -1.68 11.31 7.02
CA PRO A 98 -0.32 11.80 6.75
C PRO A 98 0.75 11.22 7.69
N HIS A 99 0.33 10.64 8.82
CA HIS A 99 1.21 10.01 9.81
C HIS A 99 1.63 8.58 9.43
N ILE A 100 0.97 7.96 8.45
CA ILE A 100 1.33 6.62 7.95
C ILE A 100 2.36 6.76 6.83
N ASP A 101 3.50 6.07 6.94
CA ASP A 101 4.50 5.98 5.88
C ASP A 101 3.93 5.17 4.70
N HIS A 102 3.36 5.87 3.71
CA HIS A 102 2.74 5.26 2.55
C HIS A 102 3.79 4.95 1.47
N GLN A 103 3.90 3.70 1.08
CA GLN A 103 4.84 3.18 0.10
C GLN A 103 4.12 2.43 -1.02
N PHE A 104 4.80 2.32 -2.18
CA PHE A 104 4.29 1.50 -3.28
C PHE A 104 4.86 0.09 -3.19
N ASP A 105 4.03 -0.90 -3.52
CA ASP A 105 4.46 -2.28 -3.62
C ASP A 105 5.47 -2.44 -4.77
N VAL A 106 6.68 -2.87 -4.45
CA VAL A 106 7.79 -3.05 -5.39
C VAL A 106 7.45 -4.07 -6.47
N TRP A 107 6.69 -5.11 -6.16
CA TRP A 107 6.30 -6.14 -7.12
C TRP A 107 5.32 -5.61 -8.18
N HIS A 108 4.32 -4.82 -7.78
CA HIS A 108 3.42 -4.13 -8.71
C HIS A 108 4.17 -3.13 -9.58
N PHE A 109 5.12 -2.42 -9.00
CA PHE A 109 5.98 -1.50 -9.74
C PHE A 109 6.85 -2.24 -10.76
N ALA A 110 7.47 -3.35 -10.41
CA ALA A 110 8.23 -4.20 -11.33
C ALA A 110 7.37 -4.71 -12.49
N LYS A 111 6.12 -5.12 -12.26
CA LYS A 111 5.17 -5.52 -13.30
C LYS A 111 4.85 -4.38 -14.29
N ILE A 112 4.68 -3.16 -13.80
CA ILE A 112 4.42 -1.99 -14.65
C ILE A 112 5.60 -1.75 -15.58
N ILE A 113 6.82 -1.84 -15.07
CA ILE A 113 8.05 -1.71 -15.86
C ILE A 113 8.13 -2.78 -16.94
N THR A 114 7.93 -4.05 -16.56
CA THR A 114 8.00 -5.17 -17.51
C THR A 114 6.97 -5.02 -18.63
N LYS A 115 5.72 -4.60 -18.29
CA LYS A 115 4.68 -4.35 -19.29
C LYS A 115 5.01 -3.16 -20.20
N SER A 116 5.62 -2.11 -19.68
CA SER A 116 6.04 -0.96 -20.49
C SER A 116 7.19 -1.32 -21.42
N SER A 117 8.19 -2.07 -20.92
CA SER A 117 9.33 -2.53 -21.74
C SER A 117 8.91 -3.46 -22.86
N THR A 118 7.98 -4.39 -22.59
CA THR A 118 7.42 -5.29 -23.65
C THR A 118 6.59 -4.54 -24.69
N LYS A 119 5.87 -3.49 -24.33
CA LYS A 119 5.14 -2.64 -25.29
C LYS A 119 6.11 -1.83 -26.17
N CYS A 120 7.21 -1.33 -25.61
CA CYS A 120 8.26 -0.66 -26.37
C CYS A 120 8.98 -1.62 -27.31
N ALA A 121 9.30 -2.84 -26.84
CA ALA A 121 9.93 -3.89 -27.65
C ALA A 121 9.12 -4.27 -28.90
N ARG A 122 7.80 -4.30 -28.79
CA ARG A 122 6.90 -4.63 -29.92
C ARG A 122 6.80 -3.50 -30.96
N LYS A 123 7.12 -2.26 -30.61
CA LYS A 123 6.98 -1.11 -31.52
C LYS A 123 8.24 -0.80 -32.33
N SER A 124 9.43 -1.06 -31.83
CA SER A 124 10.70 -0.96 -32.56
C SER A 124 11.85 -1.47 -31.67
N PRO A 125 12.75 -2.35 -32.18
CA PRO A 125 13.92 -2.84 -31.43
C PRO A 125 14.88 -1.73 -31.01
N THR A 126 15.05 -0.68 -31.83
CA THR A 126 15.91 0.48 -31.58
C THR A 126 15.39 1.38 -30.46
N LYS A 127 14.07 1.45 -30.25
CA LYS A 127 13.46 2.24 -29.15
C LYS A 127 13.61 1.61 -27.76
N ILE A 128 13.96 0.32 -27.69
CA ILE A 128 14.22 -0.35 -26.41
C ILE A 128 15.40 0.29 -25.68
N LEU A 129 16.46 0.62 -26.40
CA LEU A 129 17.65 1.28 -25.87
C LEU A 129 17.33 2.70 -25.36
N GLU A 130 16.52 3.47 -26.12
CA GLU A 130 16.11 4.82 -25.70
C GLU A 130 15.10 4.79 -24.52
N CYS A 131 14.11 3.90 -24.54
CA CYS A 131 13.16 3.72 -23.43
C CYS A 131 13.85 3.18 -22.17
N GLY A 132 14.77 2.23 -22.31
CA GLY A 132 15.58 1.69 -21.21
C GLY A 132 16.48 2.74 -20.56
N PHE A 133 17.11 3.61 -21.38
CA PHE A 133 17.97 4.68 -20.88
C PHE A 133 17.20 5.83 -20.23
N ARG A 134 16.02 6.20 -20.74
CA ARG A 134 15.19 7.27 -20.13
C ARG A 134 14.40 6.79 -18.91
N ALA A 135 13.96 5.53 -18.89
CA ALA A 135 13.24 4.96 -17.76
C ALA A 135 14.19 4.55 -16.61
N CYS A 136 15.42 4.16 -16.93
CA CYS A 136 16.39 3.66 -15.96
C CYS A 136 16.72 4.65 -14.80
N PRO A 137 16.94 5.98 -15.02
CA PRO A 137 17.21 6.90 -13.91
C PRO A 137 16.00 7.09 -12.98
N ILE A 138 14.79 7.10 -13.56
CA ILE A 138 13.55 7.28 -12.78
C ILE A 138 13.26 6.01 -11.98
N ILE A 139 13.48 4.85 -12.58
CA ILE A 139 13.25 3.53 -11.99
C ILE A 139 14.31 3.23 -10.93
N PHE A 140 15.60 3.36 -11.26
CA PHE A 140 16.69 3.12 -10.30
C PHE A 140 16.73 4.16 -9.19
N GLY A 141 16.43 5.42 -9.46
CA GLY A 141 16.34 6.47 -8.45
C GLY A 141 15.17 6.26 -7.48
N GLY A 142 14.03 5.74 -7.96
CA GLY A 142 12.86 5.38 -7.16
C GLY A 142 13.09 4.09 -6.36
N VAL A 143 13.57 3.04 -7.01
CA VAL A 143 13.85 1.74 -6.38
C VAL A 143 14.98 1.85 -5.37
N ARG A 144 16.09 2.55 -5.66
CA ARG A 144 17.18 2.76 -4.67
C ARG A 144 16.69 3.46 -3.41
N ARG A 145 15.83 4.48 -3.53
CA ARG A 145 15.26 5.15 -2.35
C ARG A 145 14.28 4.27 -1.58
N HIS A 146 13.55 3.40 -2.26
CA HIS A 146 12.58 2.49 -1.62
C HIS A 146 13.26 1.27 -1.00
N VAL A 147 14.18 0.62 -1.70
CA VAL A 147 14.94 -0.54 -1.19
C VAL A 147 15.86 -0.12 -0.04
N ALA A 148 16.52 1.05 -0.13
CA ALA A 148 17.31 1.57 0.97
C ALA A 148 16.46 1.84 2.23
N LYS A 149 15.21 2.30 2.08
CA LYS A 149 14.29 2.44 3.23
C LYS A 149 13.77 1.12 3.78
N MET A 150 13.72 0.05 2.98
CA MET A 150 13.30 -1.28 3.45
C MET A 150 14.43 -2.06 4.15
N LEU A 151 15.68 -1.86 3.74
CA LEU A 151 16.84 -2.57 4.28
C LEU A 151 17.44 -1.93 5.56
N HIS A 152 17.03 -0.72 5.92
CA HIS A 152 17.50 0.01 7.11
C HIS A 152 16.45 0.01 8.23
N CYS A 153 15.73 -1.12 8.41
CA CYS A 153 14.89 -1.37 9.58
C CYS A 153 15.09 -2.79 10.08
#